data_c985f4f6ef918568282411fae9c4b430
#
_entry.id   c985f4f6ef918568282411fae9c4b430
#
_cell.length_a   1.000
_cell.length_b   1.000
_cell.length_c   1.000
_cell.angle_alpha   90.00
_cell.angle_beta   90.00
_cell.angle_gamma   90.00
#
_symmetry.space_group_name_H-M   'P 1'
#
loop_
_entity.id
_entity.type
_entity.pdbx_description
1 polymer ?
#
loop_
_entity_poly.entity_id
_entity_poly.type
_entity_poly.pdbx_seq_one_letter_code
_entity_poly.pdbx_strand_id
1 'polypeptide(L)'
;MLNARLVLAFVLAAVGASVGLAQAPAKVFNLGYVGRPTSPEGIGAQAFADEVKKKSNGRLEIRLHSGGALGGEREMLEGLQIGTVDIAMPATAVVGNFVPEVQILEIPFLCRDIDHAYRVLEGPIGQEMLAKFPSRNLVGLALGGNGFRQLTNSKKPVSTPDDLRGLKLRTMENQTHLMVWRQLGALPTPMALPEVFTALQQGVVDGQENPIGAIINNKFGQVQKHLTITNHAFTSIAVTMSPAAFNSLSAEDKQLFIEGARLAMRVTKEQVAIVEKTGVETLRGMGLSVVEKVDTARFQDQLKPTYVELSKKFGEAAIARIRETK
;
A
#
# COMPACT_ATOMS: atom_id res chain seq x y z
N MET A 1 -66.41 65.04 -29.76
CA MET A 1 -67.10 63.93 -29.24
C MET A 1 -66.47 62.64 -29.80
N LEU A 2 -65.52 62.06 -29.16
CA LEU A 2 -65.10 60.67 -29.42
C LEU A 2 -64.28 60.18 -28.24
N ASN A 3 -64.79 59.19 -27.52
CA ASN A 3 -64.13 58.63 -26.40
C ASN A 3 -63.05 57.63 -26.84
N ALA A 4 -61.80 57.82 -26.44
CA ALA A 4 -60.75 56.90 -26.60
C ALA A 4 -60.59 56.09 -25.25
N ARG A 5 -60.95 54.83 -25.27
CA ARG A 5 -60.66 53.84 -24.16
C ARG A 5 -59.27 53.31 -24.34
N LEU A 6 -58.41 53.66 -23.37
CA LEU A 6 -57.07 53.11 -23.27
C LEU A 6 -57.20 51.68 -22.61
N VAL A 7 -56.83 50.65 -23.32
CA VAL A 7 -56.69 49.29 -22.82
C VAL A 7 -55.22 49.09 -22.34
N LEU A 8 -55.02 49.06 -21.04
CA LEU A 8 -53.71 48.79 -20.42
C LEU A 8 -53.52 47.28 -20.32
N ALA A 9 -52.68 46.66 -21.18
CA ALA A 9 -52.31 45.26 -21.09
C ALA A 9 -51.18 45.08 -20.08
N PHE A 10 -51.47 44.45 -18.95
CA PHE A 10 -50.47 44.01 -17.96
C PHE A 10 -49.80 42.73 -18.49
N VAL A 11 -48.52 42.82 -18.93
CA VAL A 11 -47.68 41.65 -19.17
C VAL A 11 -47.03 41.26 -17.85
N LEU A 12 -47.52 40.19 -17.24
CA LEU A 12 -46.86 39.55 -16.10
C LEU A 12 -45.64 38.76 -16.67
N ALA A 13 -44.45 39.31 -16.52
CA ALA A 13 -43.20 38.58 -16.69
C ALA A 13 -43.01 37.67 -15.48
N ALA A 14 -43.30 36.37 -15.64
CA ALA A 14 -42.93 35.36 -14.68
C ALA A 14 -41.40 35.17 -14.74
N VAL A 15 -40.66 35.87 -13.82
CA VAL A 15 -39.25 35.60 -13.56
C VAL A 15 -39.20 34.28 -12.78
N GLY A 16 -39.00 33.18 -13.51
CA GLY A 16 -38.67 31.88 -12.91
C GLY A 16 -37.33 31.99 -12.19
N ALA A 17 -37.32 32.27 -10.91
CA ALA A 17 -36.16 32.11 -10.07
C ALA A 17 -35.85 30.61 -9.99
N SER A 18 -34.93 30.13 -10.80
CA SER A 18 -34.28 28.86 -10.60
C SER A 18 -33.51 28.96 -9.27
N VAL A 19 -34.14 28.50 -8.19
CA VAL A 19 -33.46 28.24 -6.92
C VAL A 19 -32.46 27.13 -7.21
N GLY A 20 -31.24 27.51 -7.53
CA GLY A 20 -30.12 26.56 -7.53
C GLY A 20 -30.04 25.95 -6.14
N LEU A 21 -30.44 24.68 -6.01
CA LEU A 21 -30.23 23.93 -4.78
C LEU A 21 -28.73 23.97 -4.51
N ALA A 22 -28.31 24.79 -3.58
CA ALA A 22 -26.92 24.79 -3.10
C ALA A 22 -26.62 23.38 -2.64
N GLN A 23 -25.71 22.70 -3.35
CA GLN A 23 -25.28 21.34 -3.01
C GLN A 23 -24.71 21.39 -1.57
N ALA A 24 -25.20 20.53 -0.68
CA ALA A 24 -24.65 20.42 0.65
C ALA A 24 -23.11 20.20 0.58
N PRO A 25 -22.33 20.77 1.50
CA PRO A 25 -20.89 20.58 1.50
C PRO A 25 -20.54 19.10 1.51
N ALA A 26 -19.55 18.72 0.71
CA ALA A 26 -19.10 17.34 0.61
C ALA A 26 -18.62 16.81 1.97
N LYS A 27 -19.00 15.58 2.29
CA LYS A 27 -18.43 14.87 3.44
C LYS A 27 -17.04 14.40 3.06
N VAL A 28 -16.01 14.87 3.78
CA VAL A 28 -14.60 14.63 3.47
C VAL A 28 -14.07 13.50 4.33
N PHE A 29 -13.31 12.58 3.71
CA PHE A 29 -12.56 11.51 4.36
C PHE A 29 -11.08 11.68 4.06
N ASN A 30 -10.23 11.62 5.09
CA ASN A 30 -8.78 11.73 4.94
C ASN A 30 -8.17 10.36 4.70
N LEU A 31 -7.46 10.19 3.57
CA LEU A 31 -6.73 8.97 3.22
C LEU A 31 -5.23 9.22 3.31
N GLY A 32 -4.55 8.50 4.23
CA GLY A 32 -3.10 8.55 4.41
C GLY A 32 -2.39 7.37 3.76
N TYR A 33 -1.21 7.62 3.19
CA TYR A 33 -0.29 6.60 2.70
C TYR A 33 1.15 7.12 2.70
N VAL A 34 2.13 6.20 2.76
CA VAL A 34 3.54 6.57 2.89
C VAL A 34 4.25 6.75 1.56
N GLY A 35 3.68 6.26 0.46
CA GLY A 35 4.20 6.45 -0.90
C GLY A 35 4.07 7.90 -1.39
N ARG A 36 4.66 8.17 -2.55
CA ARG A 36 4.52 9.46 -3.25
C ARG A 36 3.29 9.45 -4.15
N PRO A 37 2.75 10.63 -4.55
CA PRO A 37 1.61 10.69 -5.47
C PRO A 37 1.86 9.97 -6.81
N THR A 38 3.11 9.91 -7.25
CA THR A 38 3.56 9.26 -8.49
C THR A 38 3.88 7.77 -8.34
N SER A 39 3.82 7.23 -7.12
CA SER A 39 4.01 5.78 -6.90
C SER A 39 2.79 5.00 -7.39
N PRO A 40 2.93 3.68 -7.69
CA PRO A 40 1.79 2.83 -8.02
C PRO A 40 0.65 2.94 -7.01
N GLU A 41 0.98 2.92 -5.71
CA GLU A 41 0.04 3.12 -4.61
C GLU A 41 -0.65 4.49 -4.66
N GLY A 42 0.10 5.57 -4.93
CA GLY A 42 -0.45 6.92 -4.98
C GLY A 42 -1.40 7.13 -6.15
N ILE A 43 -1.10 6.54 -7.33
CA ILE A 43 -1.97 6.56 -8.50
C ILE A 43 -3.26 5.76 -8.21
N GLY A 44 -3.13 4.61 -7.53
CA GLY A 44 -4.28 3.84 -7.05
C GLY A 44 -5.16 4.63 -6.07
N ALA A 45 -4.54 5.32 -5.10
CA ALA A 45 -5.26 6.19 -4.14
C ALA A 45 -6.03 7.31 -4.85
N GLN A 46 -5.44 7.92 -5.89
CA GLN A 46 -6.11 8.94 -6.70
C GLN A 46 -7.32 8.36 -7.43
N ALA A 47 -7.19 7.16 -8.03
CA ALA A 47 -8.31 6.49 -8.69
C ALA A 47 -9.47 6.21 -7.72
N PHE A 48 -9.18 5.84 -6.47
CA PHE A 48 -10.19 5.68 -5.42
C PHE A 48 -10.91 6.98 -5.13
N ALA A 49 -10.16 8.05 -4.91
CA ALA A 49 -10.72 9.37 -4.61
C ALA A 49 -11.63 9.88 -5.74
N ASP A 50 -11.18 9.75 -6.99
CA ASP A 50 -11.92 10.18 -8.17
C ASP A 50 -13.21 9.37 -8.37
N GLU A 51 -13.15 8.04 -8.16
CA GLU A 51 -14.32 7.16 -8.30
C GLU A 51 -15.40 7.48 -7.27
N VAL A 52 -14.99 7.66 -5.98
CA VAL A 52 -15.92 8.02 -4.91
C VAL A 52 -16.56 9.38 -5.18
N LYS A 53 -15.78 10.38 -5.55
CA LYS A 53 -16.28 11.72 -5.89
C LYS A 53 -17.26 11.69 -7.06
N LYS A 54 -16.89 10.99 -8.13
CA LYS A 54 -17.71 10.84 -9.35
C LYS A 54 -19.04 10.15 -9.06
N LYS A 55 -19.01 8.96 -8.45
CA LYS A 55 -20.21 8.15 -8.22
C LYS A 55 -21.12 8.70 -7.14
N SER A 56 -20.59 9.49 -6.21
CA SER A 56 -21.39 10.20 -5.22
C SER A 56 -21.93 11.55 -5.70
N ASN A 57 -21.70 11.93 -6.96
CA ASN A 57 -22.03 13.27 -7.48
C ASN A 57 -21.44 14.41 -6.61
N GLY A 58 -20.22 14.20 -6.08
CA GLY A 58 -19.52 15.17 -5.23
C GLY A 58 -20.02 15.23 -3.78
N ARG A 59 -20.95 14.38 -3.34
CA ARG A 59 -21.39 14.31 -1.93
C ARG A 59 -20.29 13.84 -0.99
N LEU A 60 -19.40 12.96 -1.50
CA LEU A 60 -18.29 12.36 -0.76
C LEU A 60 -16.99 12.73 -1.45
N GLU A 61 -15.99 13.10 -0.65
CA GLU A 61 -14.64 13.44 -1.10
C GLU A 61 -13.62 12.68 -0.29
N ILE A 62 -12.62 12.10 -0.94
CA ILE A 62 -11.43 11.53 -0.28
C ILE A 62 -10.28 12.50 -0.50
N ARG A 63 -9.74 13.05 0.59
CA ARG A 63 -8.57 13.91 0.58
C ARG A 63 -7.31 13.08 0.83
N LEU A 64 -6.38 13.14 -0.13
CA LEU A 64 -5.16 12.33 -0.10
C LEU A 64 -4.03 13.02 0.68
N HIS A 65 -3.38 12.26 1.55
CA HIS A 65 -2.23 12.66 2.35
C HIS A 65 -1.08 11.69 2.10
N SER A 66 -0.20 12.07 1.16
CA SER A 66 0.93 11.25 0.71
C SER A 66 2.19 11.44 1.56
N GLY A 67 3.16 10.55 1.40
CA GLY A 67 4.50 10.70 1.97
C GLY A 67 4.55 10.63 3.50
N GLY A 68 3.55 10.01 4.12
CA GLY A 68 3.47 9.92 5.58
C GLY A 68 3.01 11.22 6.26
N ALA A 69 2.28 12.10 5.55
CA ALA A 69 1.78 13.36 6.13
C ALA A 69 0.83 13.17 7.33
N LEU A 70 0.22 11.98 7.47
CA LEU A 70 -0.58 11.59 8.63
C LEU A 70 0.18 10.64 9.59
N GLY A 71 1.50 10.59 9.51
CA GLY A 71 2.35 9.66 10.24
C GLY A 71 2.82 8.47 9.39
N GLY A 72 3.64 7.58 9.97
CA GLY A 72 3.98 6.31 9.37
C GLY A 72 2.79 5.35 9.34
N GLU A 73 3.02 4.16 8.77
CA GLU A 73 1.92 3.18 8.62
C GLU A 73 1.35 2.71 9.97
N ARG A 74 2.20 2.62 10.99
CA ARG A 74 1.80 2.24 12.34
C ARG A 74 0.91 3.31 12.98
N GLU A 75 1.36 4.57 12.96
CA GLU A 75 0.58 5.70 13.52
C GLU A 75 -0.76 5.86 12.80
N MET A 76 -0.79 5.65 11.48
CA MET A 76 -2.04 5.67 10.72
C MET A 76 -2.98 4.54 11.13
N LEU A 77 -2.49 3.31 11.36
CA LEU A 77 -3.31 2.19 11.83
C LEU A 77 -3.87 2.45 13.24
N GLU A 78 -3.05 2.98 14.15
CA GLU A 78 -3.49 3.41 15.48
C GLU A 78 -4.56 4.53 15.36
N GLY A 79 -4.35 5.49 14.47
CA GLY A 79 -5.29 6.54 14.14
C GLY A 79 -6.63 6.04 13.60
N LEU A 80 -6.62 5.00 12.74
CA LEU A 80 -7.84 4.34 12.27
C LEU A 80 -8.63 3.70 13.41
N GLN A 81 -7.96 3.04 14.37
CA GLN A 81 -8.61 2.40 15.50
C GLN A 81 -9.33 3.39 16.43
N ILE A 82 -8.77 4.58 16.60
CA ILE A 82 -9.35 5.64 17.46
C ILE A 82 -10.16 6.70 16.68
N GLY A 83 -10.18 6.58 15.32
CA GLY A 83 -10.98 7.46 14.45
C GLY A 83 -10.38 8.83 14.16
N THR A 84 -9.09 9.05 14.38
CA THR A 84 -8.37 10.28 13.99
C THR A 84 -7.89 10.27 12.54
N VAL A 85 -7.81 9.08 11.93
CA VAL A 85 -7.59 8.85 10.51
C VAL A 85 -8.79 8.10 9.96
N ASP A 86 -9.29 8.49 8.78
CA ASP A 86 -10.49 7.85 8.20
C ASP A 86 -10.12 6.61 7.37
N ILE A 87 -9.10 6.73 6.50
CA ILE A 87 -8.64 5.68 5.58
C ILE A 87 -7.12 5.68 5.54
N ALA A 88 -6.53 4.50 5.44
CA ALA A 88 -5.10 4.34 5.17
C ALA A 88 -4.83 3.17 4.20
N MET A 89 -3.66 3.19 3.56
CA MET A 89 -3.19 2.14 2.66
C MET A 89 -1.85 1.56 3.15
N PRO A 90 -1.80 0.93 4.34
CA PRO A 90 -0.56 0.36 4.87
C PRO A 90 -0.19 -0.96 4.20
N ALA A 91 1.10 -1.27 4.20
CA ALA A 91 1.61 -2.61 3.87
C ALA A 91 1.13 -3.63 4.90
N THR A 92 0.80 -4.85 4.43
CA THR A 92 0.36 -5.95 5.31
C THR A 92 1.42 -6.34 6.33
N ALA A 93 2.68 -6.09 6.05
CA ALA A 93 3.76 -6.25 7.01
C ALA A 93 3.51 -5.48 8.31
N VAL A 94 3.07 -4.21 8.21
CA VAL A 94 2.77 -3.37 9.38
C VAL A 94 1.38 -3.69 9.93
N VAL A 95 0.39 -3.93 9.04
CA VAL A 95 -0.96 -4.38 9.44
C VAL A 95 -0.90 -5.63 10.31
N GLY A 96 0.03 -6.54 10.06
CA GLY A 96 0.20 -7.77 10.83
C GLY A 96 0.53 -7.59 12.32
N ASN A 97 0.95 -6.39 12.74
CA ASN A 97 1.10 -6.06 14.16
C ASN A 97 -0.26 -5.81 14.84
N PHE A 98 -1.31 -5.55 14.07
CA PHE A 98 -2.69 -5.32 14.51
C PHE A 98 -3.58 -6.51 14.19
N VAL A 99 -3.44 -7.09 12.98
CA VAL A 99 -4.18 -8.24 12.46
C VAL A 99 -3.17 -9.36 12.18
N PRO A 100 -2.81 -10.19 13.18
CA PRO A 100 -1.71 -11.15 13.08
C PRO A 100 -1.86 -12.16 11.95
N GLU A 101 -3.08 -12.44 11.53
CA GLU A 101 -3.40 -13.41 10.49
C GLU A 101 -2.79 -13.04 9.13
N VAL A 102 -2.66 -11.73 8.82
CA VAL A 102 -2.07 -11.29 7.54
C VAL A 102 -0.54 -11.43 7.50
N GLN A 103 0.13 -11.63 8.66
CA GLN A 103 1.60 -11.82 8.68
C GLN A 103 2.08 -13.05 7.92
N ILE A 104 1.22 -14.01 7.63
CA ILE A 104 1.56 -15.17 6.81
C ILE A 104 2.03 -14.76 5.41
N LEU A 105 1.57 -13.62 4.89
CA LEU A 105 1.98 -13.06 3.59
C LEU A 105 3.45 -12.61 3.57
N GLU A 106 4.04 -12.39 4.75
CA GLU A 106 5.43 -11.92 4.91
C GLU A 106 6.45 -13.08 4.97
N ILE A 107 5.99 -14.33 4.79
CA ILE A 107 6.89 -15.49 4.71
C ILE A 107 7.77 -15.35 3.46
N PRO A 108 9.10 -15.39 3.58
CA PRO A 108 9.98 -15.22 2.43
C PRO A 108 9.79 -16.33 1.39
N PHE A 109 9.85 -15.96 0.12
CA PHE A 109 9.67 -16.86 -1.02
C PHE A 109 8.35 -17.63 -1.02
N LEU A 110 7.31 -17.09 -0.38
CA LEU A 110 5.96 -17.68 -0.32
C LEU A 110 5.28 -17.64 -1.69
N CYS A 111 5.33 -16.49 -2.35
CA CYS A 111 4.75 -16.29 -3.68
C CYS A 111 5.74 -16.68 -4.77
N ARG A 112 5.29 -17.45 -5.78
CA ARG A 112 6.12 -17.89 -6.91
C ARG A 112 6.42 -16.77 -7.90
N ASP A 113 5.39 -15.99 -8.18
CA ASP A 113 5.39 -14.91 -9.16
C ASP A 113 4.32 -13.87 -8.78
N ILE A 114 4.27 -12.79 -9.54
CA ILE A 114 3.35 -11.67 -9.30
C ILE A 114 1.89 -12.09 -9.48
N ASP A 115 1.60 -12.93 -10.47
CA ASP A 115 0.23 -13.39 -10.74
C ASP A 115 -0.27 -14.31 -9.62
N HIS A 116 0.60 -15.17 -9.10
CA HIS A 116 0.30 -15.98 -7.92
C HIS A 116 -0.04 -15.12 -6.70
N ALA A 117 0.78 -14.09 -6.43
CA ALA A 117 0.52 -13.17 -5.32
C ALA A 117 -0.86 -12.49 -5.45
N TYR A 118 -1.21 -12.01 -6.63
CA TYR A 118 -2.51 -11.39 -6.86
C TYR A 118 -3.67 -12.39 -6.74
N ARG A 119 -3.53 -13.64 -7.23
CA ARG A 119 -4.56 -14.67 -7.02
C ARG A 119 -4.83 -14.96 -5.55
N VAL A 120 -3.79 -14.96 -4.73
CA VAL A 120 -3.93 -15.10 -3.27
C VAL A 120 -4.68 -13.92 -2.66
N LEU A 121 -4.30 -12.69 -3.02
CA LEU A 121 -4.84 -11.47 -2.42
C LEU A 121 -6.27 -11.16 -2.89
N GLU A 122 -6.57 -11.37 -4.16
CA GLU A 122 -7.87 -11.10 -4.76
C GLU A 122 -8.86 -12.26 -4.55
N GLY A 123 -8.35 -13.45 -4.20
CA GLY A 123 -9.10 -14.69 -4.04
C GLY A 123 -9.71 -14.90 -2.64
N PRO A 124 -10.21 -16.12 -2.37
CA PRO A 124 -10.84 -16.48 -1.09
C PRO A 124 -9.93 -16.24 0.12
N ILE A 125 -8.62 -16.49 -0.01
CA ILE A 125 -7.65 -16.28 1.07
C ILE A 125 -7.61 -14.81 1.49
N GLY A 126 -7.53 -13.90 0.52
CA GLY A 126 -7.56 -12.45 0.79
C GLY A 126 -8.88 -12.01 1.43
N GLN A 127 -10.02 -12.56 1.01
CA GLN A 127 -11.32 -12.26 1.61
C GLN A 127 -11.39 -12.73 3.07
N GLU A 128 -10.89 -13.92 3.36
CA GLU A 128 -10.80 -14.46 4.73
C GLU A 128 -9.91 -13.59 5.62
N MET A 129 -8.81 -13.04 5.07
CA MET A 129 -7.94 -12.11 5.79
C MET A 129 -8.65 -10.79 6.09
N LEU A 130 -9.33 -10.19 5.11
CA LEU A 130 -10.12 -8.97 5.30
C LEU A 130 -11.19 -9.14 6.38
N ALA A 131 -11.81 -10.32 6.47
CA ALA A 131 -12.82 -10.63 7.48
C ALA A 131 -12.26 -10.65 8.92
N LYS A 132 -10.93 -10.62 9.13
CA LYS A 132 -10.30 -10.54 10.46
C LYS A 132 -10.15 -9.12 11.00
N PHE A 133 -10.18 -8.12 10.12
CA PHE A 133 -9.97 -6.72 10.49
C PHE A 133 -10.97 -6.20 11.55
N PRO A 134 -12.29 -6.51 11.46
CA PRO A 134 -13.26 -5.99 12.43
C PRO A 134 -12.97 -6.39 13.87
N SER A 135 -12.41 -7.57 14.12
CA SER A 135 -12.02 -8.03 15.46
C SER A 135 -10.90 -7.19 16.09
N ARG A 136 -10.27 -6.33 15.30
CA ARG A 136 -9.16 -5.45 15.68
C ARG A 136 -9.52 -3.96 15.59
N ASN A 137 -10.81 -3.65 15.58
CA ASN A 137 -11.33 -2.29 15.41
C ASN A 137 -10.79 -1.61 14.14
N LEU A 138 -10.79 -2.33 13.03
CA LEU A 138 -10.41 -1.87 11.69
C LEU A 138 -11.41 -2.41 10.66
N VAL A 139 -11.55 -1.76 9.52
CA VAL A 139 -12.37 -2.25 8.40
C VAL A 139 -11.47 -2.43 7.19
N GLY A 140 -11.21 -3.67 6.80
CA GLY A 140 -10.48 -3.97 5.57
C GLY A 140 -11.41 -3.88 4.35
N LEU A 141 -11.10 -3.01 3.39
CA LEU A 141 -11.92 -2.81 2.19
C LEU A 141 -11.41 -3.63 1.00
N ALA A 142 -10.09 -3.69 0.81
CA ALA A 142 -9.44 -4.44 -0.27
C ALA A 142 -8.00 -4.81 0.10
N LEU A 143 -7.50 -5.89 -0.49
CA LEU A 143 -6.08 -6.23 -0.53
C LEU A 143 -5.57 -6.14 -1.97
N GLY A 144 -4.31 -5.74 -2.12
CA GLY A 144 -3.59 -5.70 -3.38
C GLY A 144 -2.09 -5.78 -3.18
N GLY A 145 -1.32 -5.53 -4.22
CA GLY A 145 0.13 -5.65 -4.14
C GLY A 145 0.88 -4.46 -4.71
N ASN A 146 2.12 -4.29 -4.27
CA ASN A 146 3.02 -3.22 -4.70
C ASN A 146 4.33 -3.75 -5.33
N GLY A 147 4.41 -5.05 -5.57
CA GLY A 147 5.54 -5.70 -6.23
C GLY A 147 6.47 -6.47 -5.29
N PHE A 148 7.40 -7.23 -5.91
CA PHE A 148 8.42 -7.95 -5.17
C PHE A 148 9.48 -7.02 -4.61
N ARG A 149 9.98 -7.35 -3.43
CA ARG A 149 10.96 -6.58 -2.70
C ARG A 149 12.37 -6.94 -3.15
N GLN A 150 13.18 -5.91 -3.37
CA GLN A 150 14.58 -5.98 -3.80
C GLN A 150 15.45 -5.30 -2.76
N LEU A 151 16.69 -5.76 -2.63
CA LEU A 151 17.66 -5.20 -1.69
C LEU A 151 18.46 -4.08 -2.36
N THR A 152 18.64 -2.95 -1.67
CA THR A 152 19.67 -1.96 -2.02
C THR A 152 20.63 -1.74 -0.86
N ASN A 153 21.89 -1.42 -1.15
CA ASN A 153 22.86 -1.01 -0.14
C ASN A 153 23.98 -0.12 -0.73
N SER A 154 24.71 0.57 0.15
CA SER A 154 25.83 1.47 -0.23
C SER A 154 27.21 0.81 -0.14
N LYS A 155 27.34 -0.46 0.29
CA LYS A 155 28.61 -1.08 0.67
C LYS A 155 29.18 -1.99 -0.41
N LYS A 156 28.42 -3.00 -0.84
CA LYS A 156 28.91 -4.06 -1.73
C LYS A 156 27.76 -4.76 -2.48
N PRO A 157 28.06 -5.39 -3.64
CA PRO A 157 27.12 -6.31 -4.26
C PRO A 157 26.76 -7.46 -3.30
N VAL A 158 25.53 -7.95 -3.36
CA VAL A 158 25.04 -9.10 -2.59
C VAL A 158 24.57 -10.16 -3.57
N SER A 159 25.21 -11.32 -3.57
CA SER A 159 24.85 -12.47 -4.42
C SER A 159 24.43 -13.69 -3.59
N THR A 160 24.93 -13.79 -2.37
CA THR A 160 24.68 -14.90 -1.44
C THR A 160 24.35 -14.34 -0.05
N PRO A 161 23.78 -15.15 0.86
CA PRO A 161 23.54 -14.74 2.23
C PRO A 161 24.80 -14.28 2.98
N ASP A 162 25.98 -14.88 2.66
CA ASP A 162 27.23 -14.49 3.33
C ASP A 162 27.59 -13.03 3.07
N ASP A 163 27.15 -12.46 1.95
CA ASP A 163 27.36 -11.05 1.61
C ASP A 163 26.53 -10.10 2.51
N LEU A 164 25.49 -10.61 3.17
CA LEU A 164 24.65 -9.82 4.08
C LEU A 164 25.26 -9.63 5.46
N ARG A 165 26.28 -10.46 5.81
CA ARG A 165 26.86 -10.48 7.15
C ARG A 165 27.34 -9.09 7.58
N GLY A 166 26.75 -8.61 8.68
CA GLY A 166 27.08 -7.33 9.29
C GLY A 166 26.50 -6.08 8.59
N LEU A 167 25.75 -6.23 7.49
CA LEU A 167 25.04 -5.11 6.85
C LEU A 167 23.95 -4.59 7.77
N LYS A 168 24.01 -3.30 8.10
CA LYS A 168 22.93 -2.59 8.79
C LYS A 168 21.79 -2.36 7.80
N LEU A 169 20.73 -3.13 7.95
CA LEU A 169 19.61 -3.13 6.98
C LEU A 169 18.36 -2.55 7.61
N ARG A 170 17.82 -1.50 7.04
CA ARG A 170 16.50 -1.04 7.40
C ARG A 170 15.46 -2.06 6.92
N THR A 171 14.52 -2.38 7.78
CA THR A 171 13.33 -3.18 7.45
C THR A 171 12.06 -2.45 7.81
N MET A 172 10.91 -2.93 7.34
CA MET A 172 9.63 -2.52 7.90
C MET A 172 9.49 -2.96 9.35
N GLU A 173 8.58 -2.34 10.08
CA GLU A 173 8.25 -2.64 11.48
C GLU A 173 7.47 -3.97 11.56
N ASN A 174 8.16 -5.08 11.28
CA ASN A 174 7.57 -6.41 11.21
C ASN A 174 8.54 -7.46 11.82
N GLN A 175 8.04 -8.28 12.75
CA GLN A 175 8.84 -9.28 13.44
C GLN A 175 9.34 -10.39 12.52
N THR A 176 8.56 -10.78 11.51
CA THR A 176 8.99 -11.78 10.51
C THR A 176 10.16 -11.24 9.69
N HIS A 177 10.11 -9.98 9.24
CA HIS A 177 11.23 -9.35 8.53
C HIS A 177 12.49 -9.29 9.39
N LEU A 178 12.36 -8.87 10.66
CA LEU A 178 13.50 -8.85 11.60
C LEU A 178 14.12 -10.25 11.78
N MET A 179 13.30 -11.28 11.95
CA MET A 179 13.73 -12.65 12.09
C MET A 179 14.46 -13.14 10.83
N VAL A 180 13.88 -12.92 9.65
CA VAL A 180 14.43 -13.32 8.35
C VAL A 180 15.81 -12.70 8.13
N TRP A 181 15.93 -11.38 8.26
CA TRP A 181 17.19 -10.70 7.98
C TRP A 181 18.29 -10.99 9.01
N ARG A 182 17.93 -11.23 10.29
CA ARG A 182 18.89 -11.73 11.31
C ARG A 182 19.38 -13.13 10.94
N GLN A 183 18.49 -14.03 10.54
CA GLN A 183 18.85 -15.39 10.14
C GLN A 183 19.78 -15.38 8.90
N LEU A 184 19.62 -14.41 8.00
CA LEU A 184 20.49 -14.22 6.84
C LEU A 184 21.81 -13.53 7.19
N GLY A 185 22.03 -13.10 8.45
CA GLY A 185 23.28 -12.51 8.93
C GLY A 185 23.35 -10.99 8.88
N ALA A 186 22.30 -10.30 8.44
CA ALA A 186 22.20 -8.85 8.49
C ALA A 186 21.91 -8.33 9.90
N LEU A 187 22.06 -7.02 10.10
CA LEU A 187 21.71 -6.29 11.32
C LEU A 187 20.44 -5.46 11.03
N PRO A 188 19.24 -6.03 11.10
CA PRO A 188 18.02 -5.34 10.73
C PRO A 188 17.60 -4.33 11.81
N THR A 189 17.21 -3.12 11.35
CA THR A 189 16.66 -2.04 12.15
C THR A 189 15.28 -1.67 11.63
N PRO A 190 14.20 -1.84 12.42
CA PRO A 190 12.87 -1.43 12.00
C PRO A 190 12.76 0.09 11.99
N MET A 191 12.13 0.63 10.94
CA MET A 191 11.99 2.07 10.77
C MET A 191 10.85 2.39 9.80
N ALA A 192 10.04 3.43 10.08
CA ALA A 192 9.00 3.91 9.18
C ALA A 192 9.58 4.42 7.84
N LEU A 193 8.85 4.24 6.74
CA LEU A 193 9.34 4.58 5.40
C LEU A 193 9.77 6.06 5.23
N PRO A 194 9.06 7.06 5.81
CA PRO A 194 9.47 8.47 5.68
C PRO A 194 10.86 8.80 6.23
N GLU A 195 11.38 8.01 7.16
CA GLU A 195 12.69 8.23 7.82
C GLU A 195 13.86 7.63 7.00
N VAL A 196 13.57 6.69 6.09
CA VAL A 196 14.59 5.82 5.48
C VAL A 196 15.58 6.58 4.62
N PHE A 197 15.15 7.56 3.82
CA PHE A 197 16.06 8.33 2.97
C PHE A 197 17.15 9.02 3.78
N THR A 198 16.76 9.69 4.86
CA THR A 198 17.69 10.39 5.76
C THR A 198 18.62 9.42 6.47
N ALA A 199 18.11 8.28 6.96
CA ALA A 199 18.91 7.25 7.62
C ALA A 199 19.95 6.63 6.67
N LEU A 200 19.61 6.40 5.41
CA LEU A 200 20.54 5.94 4.36
C LEU A 200 21.59 7.00 4.04
N GLN A 201 21.16 8.26 3.87
CA GLN A 201 22.05 9.38 3.56
C GLN A 201 23.08 9.62 4.65
N GLN A 202 22.67 9.50 5.91
CA GLN A 202 23.54 9.68 7.08
C GLN A 202 24.36 8.43 7.43
N GLY A 203 24.13 7.28 6.77
CA GLY A 203 24.83 6.03 7.06
C GLY A 203 24.41 5.37 8.39
N VAL A 204 23.28 5.75 8.96
CA VAL A 204 22.68 5.08 10.12
C VAL A 204 22.40 3.62 9.76
N VAL A 205 21.89 3.39 8.56
CA VAL A 205 21.75 2.08 7.91
C VAL A 205 22.54 2.05 6.60
N ASP A 206 23.04 0.87 6.23
CA ASP A 206 23.81 0.67 5.01
C ASP A 206 22.92 0.40 3.79
N GLY A 207 21.74 -0.13 4.05
CA GLY A 207 20.80 -0.54 3.01
C GLY A 207 19.37 -0.65 3.49
N GLN A 208 18.49 -0.97 2.56
CA GLN A 208 17.08 -1.20 2.76
C GLN A 208 16.56 -2.21 1.72
N GLU A 209 15.31 -2.67 1.87
CA GLU A 209 14.66 -3.52 0.91
C GLU A 209 13.22 -3.03 0.66
N ASN A 210 12.84 -2.96 -0.60
CA ASN A 210 11.52 -2.47 -1.06
C ASN A 210 11.25 -2.90 -2.50
N PRO A 211 10.00 -2.82 -2.96
CA PRO A 211 9.68 -2.91 -4.38
C PRO A 211 10.40 -1.84 -5.20
N ILE A 212 10.71 -2.16 -6.45
CA ILE A 212 11.42 -1.26 -7.37
C ILE A 212 10.74 0.12 -7.45
N GLY A 213 9.41 0.15 -7.52
CA GLY A 213 8.65 1.40 -7.55
C GLY A 213 8.89 2.28 -6.32
N ALA A 214 8.96 1.68 -5.13
CA ALA A 214 9.25 2.40 -3.90
C ALA A 214 10.70 2.91 -3.87
N ILE A 215 11.67 2.13 -4.36
CA ILE A 215 13.07 2.53 -4.46
C ILE A 215 13.21 3.77 -5.36
N ILE A 216 12.55 3.77 -6.52
CA ILE A 216 12.58 4.90 -7.47
C ILE A 216 11.90 6.13 -6.88
N ASN A 217 10.65 5.97 -6.42
CA ASN A 217 9.82 7.11 -5.98
C ASN A 217 10.35 7.78 -4.70
N ASN A 218 10.99 7.01 -3.79
CA ASN A 218 11.65 7.57 -2.61
C ASN A 218 13.10 7.99 -2.87
N LYS A 219 13.56 7.96 -4.15
CA LYS A 219 14.89 8.41 -4.56
C LYS A 219 16.06 7.69 -3.89
N PHE A 220 15.84 6.43 -3.44
CA PHE A 220 16.91 5.69 -2.76
C PHE A 220 18.12 5.45 -3.65
N GLY A 221 17.96 5.44 -4.98
CA GLY A 221 19.07 5.41 -5.93
C GLY A 221 20.08 6.56 -5.79
N GLN A 222 19.71 7.68 -5.15
CA GLN A 222 20.64 8.79 -4.89
C GLN A 222 21.60 8.53 -3.72
N VAL A 223 21.23 7.62 -2.81
CA VAL A 223 21.96 7.32 -1.57
C VAL A 223 22.37 5.86 -1.45
N GLN A 224 22.12 5.06 -2.49
CA GLN A 224 22.48 3.64 -2.59
C GLN A 224 23.35 3.40 -3.83
N LYS A 225 24.20 2.36 -3.79
CA LYS A 225 25.15 2.04 -4.87
C LYS A 225 24.87 0.70 -5.55
N HIS A 226 24.25 -0.21 -4.84
CA HIS A 226 24.02 -1.58 -5.29
C HIS A 226 22.54 -1.93 -5.18
N LEU A 227 22.00 -2.54 -6.23
CA LEU A 227 20.69 -3.16 -6.27
C LEU A 227 20.89 -4.67 -6.45
N THR A 228 20.21 -5.45 -5.65
CA THR A 228 20.17 -6.91 -5.78
C THR A 228 18.73 -7.36 -5.98
N ILE A 229 18.47 -8.07 -7.07
CA ILE A 229 17.15 -8.62 -7.39
C ILE A 229 16.96 -9.91 -6.61
N THR A 230 16.43 -9.78 -5.40
CA THR A 230 16.24 -10.88 -4.46
C THR A 230 14.88 -11.55 -4.56
N ASN A 231 13.83 -10.81 -4.94
CA ASN A 231 12.43 -11.27 -4.98
C ASN A 231 12.02 -12.04 -3.71
N HIS A 232 12.58 -11.67 -2.56
CA HIS A 232 12.46 -12.44 -1.32
C HIS A 232 11.09 -12.37 -0.66
N ALA A 233 10.32 -11.32 -0.92
CA ALA A 233 8.95 -11.16 -0.40
C ALA A 233 8.12 -10.31 -1.37
N PHE A 234 6.81 -10.53 -1.38
CA PHE A 234 5.87 -9.71 -2.14
C PHE A 234 5.22 -8.71 -1.20
N THR A 235 5.30 -7.42 -1.50
CA THR A 235 4.61 -6.39 -0.71
C THR A 235 3.13 -6.39 -1.02
N SER A 236 2.32 -6.76 -0.03
CA SER A 236 0.87 -6.60 -0.07
C SER A 236 0.46 -5.30 0.62
N ILE A 237 -0.64 -4.69 0.16
CA ILE A 237 -1.23 -3.46 0.70
C ILE A 237 -2.67 -3.75 1.09
N ALA A 238 -3.11 -3.20 2.22
CA ALA A 238 -4.50 -3.22 2.64
C ALA A 238 -5.10 -1.81 2.56
N VAL A 239 -6.19 -1.64 1.82
CA VAL A 239 -7.03 -0.44 1.96
C VAL A 239 -7.88 -0.64 3.20
N THR A 240 -7.62 0.17 4.23
CA THR A 240 -8.19 0.00 5.55
C THR A 240 -8.90 1.27 6.00
N MET A 241 -10.05 1.14 6.61
CA MET A 241 -10.87 2.28 7.07
C MET A 241 -11.15 2.19 8.57
N SER A 242 -11.29 3.35 9.21
CA SER A 242 -11.78 3.47 10.57
C SER A 242 -13.22 2.95 10.69
N PRO A 243 -13.57 2.15 11.71
CA PRO A 243 -14.96 1.73 11.94
C PRO A 243 -15.91 2.93 12.12
N ALA A 244 -15.46 3.99 12.77
CA ALA A 244 -16.28 5.21 12.96
C ALA A 244 -16.62 5.86 11.61
N ALA A 245 -15.62 6.04 10.75
CA ALA A 245 -15.80 6.59 9.40
C ALA A 245 -16.68 5.68 8.54
N PHE A 246 -16.42 4.36 8.52
CA PHE A 246 -17.19 3.40 7.74
C PHE A 246 -18.65 3.31 8.17
N ASN A 247 -18.91 3.29 9.48
CA ASN A 247 -20.27 3.22 10.02
C ASN A 247 -21.07 4.51 9.79
N SER A 248 -20.41 5.63 9.54
CA SER A 248 -21.06 6.91 9.18
C SER A 248 -21.56 6.96 7.73
N LEU A 249 -21.29 5.93 6.92
CA LEU A 249 -21.74 5.80 5.54
C LEU A 249 -23.09 5.07 5.47
N SER A 250 -23.91 5.42 4.46
CA SER A 250 -25.08 4.64 4.08
C SER A 250 -24.66 3.24 3.56
N ALA A 251 -25.59 2.32 3.44
CA ALA A 251 -25.30 1.00 2.85
C ALA A 251 -24.75 1.10 1.41
N GLU A 252 -25.30 2.00 0.60
CA GLU A 252 -24.87 2.28 -0.77
C GLU A 252 -23.47 2.88 -0.78
N ASP A 253 -23.19 3.88 0.08
CA ASP A 253 -21.88 4.51 0.15
C ASP A 253 -20.80 3.55 0.68
N LYS A 254 -21.14 2.61 1.60
CA LYS A 254 -20.24 1.53 2.03
C LYS A 254 -19.83 0.66 0.84
N GLN A 255 -20.79 0.27 0.00
CA GLN A 255 -20.49 -0.51 -1.20
C GLN A 255 -19.62 0.28 -2.18
N LEU A 256 -19.90 1.58 -2.37
CA LEU A 256 -19.09 2.47 -3.21
C LEU A 256 -17.62 2.53 -2.71
N PHE A 257 -17.39 2.62 -1.40
CA PHE A 257 -16.03 2.63 -0.83
C PHE A 257 -15.31 1.29 -1.04
N ILE A 258 -16.01 0.15 -0.89
CA ILE A 258 -15.44 -1.17 -1.16
C ILE A 258 -15.04 -1.31 -2.65
N GLU A 259 -15.92 -0.89 -3.57
CA GLU A 259 -15.66 -0.93 -5.01
C GLU A 259 -14.53 0.02 -5.41
N GLY A 260 -14.49 1.22 -4.85
CA GLY A 260 -13.43 2.19 -5.04
C GLY A 260 -12.07 1.70 -4.53
N ALA A 261 -12.05 1.04 -3.37
CA ALA A 261 -10.83 0.42 -2.83
C ALA A 261 -10.33 -0.74 -3.73
N ARG A 262 -11.24 -1.55 -4.27
CA ARG A 262 -10.89 -2.59 -5.26
C ARG A 262 -10.35 -1.99 -6.56
N LEU A 263 -10.93 -0.86 -7.01
CA LEU A 263 -10.42 -0.11 -8.17
C LEU A 263 -8.99 0.39 -7.89
N ALA A 264 -8.74 0.98 -6.71
CA ALA A 264 -7.41 1.41 -6.31
C ALA A 264 -6.38 0.28 -6.47
N MET A 265 -6.71 -0.92 -5.99
CA MET A 265 -5.79 -2.07 -6.07
C MET A 265 -5.58 -2.56 -7.50
N ARG A 266 -6.61 -2.53 -8.36
CA ARG A 266 -6.44 -2.84 -9.79
C ARG A 266 -5.54 -1.84 -10.49
N VAL A 267 -5.74 -0.53 -10.27
CA VAL A 267 -4.88 0.51 -10.84
C VAL A 267 -3.45 0.39 -10.32
N THR A 268 -3.27 0.13 -9.02
CA THR A 268 -1.94 -0.14 -8.45
C THR A 268 -1.25 -1.31 -9.15
N LYS A 269 -1.96 -2.43 -9.38
CA LYS A 269 -1.46 -3.61 -10.10
C LYS A 269 -0.96 -3.27 -11.52
N GLU A 270 -1.74 -2.47 -12.26
CA GLU A 270 -1.37 -2.02 -13.61
C GLU A 270 -0.09 -1.17 -13.58
N GLN A 271 0.03 -0.27 -12.62
CA GLN A 271 1.22 0.57 -12.45
C GLN A 271 2.44 -0.24 -12.02
N VAL A 272 2.27 -1.21 -11.13
CA VAL A 272 3.33 -2.15 -10.74
C VAL A 272 3.85 -2.91 -11.95
N ALA A 273 2.97 -3.41 -12.82
CA ALA A 273 3.38 -4.12 -14.03
C ALA A 273 4.22 -3.26 -15.00
N ILE A 274 3.96 -1.94 -15.05
CA ILE A 274 4.78 -0.99 -15.83
C ILE A 274 6.17 -0.83 -15.20
N VAL A 275 6.20 -0.63 -13.87
CA VAL A 275 7.46 -0.41 -13.14
C VAL A 275 8.35 -1.66 -13.14
N GLU A 276 7.77 -2.85 -13.03
CA GLU A 276 8.54 -4.11 -13.07
C GLU A 276 9.27 -4.31 -14.43
N LYS A 277 8.71 -3.79 -15.52
CA LYS A 277 9.33 -3.87 -16.84
C LYS A 277 10.52 -2.93 -17.05
N THR A 278 10.48 -1.74 -16.43
CA THR A 278 11.43 -0.66 -16.76
C THR A 278 12.27 -0.21 -15.57
N GLY A 279 11.88 -0.58 -14.35
CA GLY A 279 12.44 0.00 -13.15
C GLY A 279 13.88 -0.40 -12.87
N VAL A 280 14.30 -1.62 -13.22
CA VAL A 280 15.69 -2.06 -13.05
C VAL A 280 16.61 -1.20 -13.92
N GLU A 281 16.24 -0.99 -15.21
CA GLU A 281 17.02 -0.14 -16.11
C GLU A 281 17.01 1.33 -15.66
N THR A 282 15.91 1.80 -15.11
CA THR A 282 15.84 3.14 -14.51
C THR A 282 16.85 3.28 -13.37
N LEU A 283 16.93 2.31 -12.46
CA LEU A 283 17.88 2.33 -11.35
C LEU A 283 19.32 2.17 -11.83
N ARG A 284 19.56 1.35 -12.86
CA ARG A 284 20.88 1.25 -13.52
C ARG A 284 21.29 2.59 -14.13
N GLY A 285 20.37 3.29 -14.79
CA GLY A 285 20.60 4.63 -15.33
C GLY A 285 20.86 5.70 -14.24
N MET A 286 20.41 5.46 -13.01
CA MET A 286 20.73 6.28 -11.84
C MET A 286 22.13 5.96 -11.25
N GLY A 287 22.85 4.99 -11.81
CA GLY A 287 24.21 4.64 -11.40
C GLY A 287 24.31 3.47 -10.42
N LEU A 288 23.25 2.72 -10.15
CA LEU A 288 23.32 1.54 -9.31
C LEU A 288 23.96 0.37 -10.06
N SER A 289 24.90 -0.32 -9.41
CA SER A 289 25.37 -1.63 -9.83
C SER A 289 24.31 -2.68 -9.52
N VAL A 290 23.89 -3.46 -10.50
CA VAL A 290 22.78 -4.40 -10.39
C VAL A 290 23.26 -5.84 -10.38
N VAL A 291 22.89 -6.59 -9.35
CA VAL A 291 22.98 -8.04 -9.28
C VAL A 291 21.61 -8.62 -9.64
N GLU A 292 21.48 -9.13 -10.87
CA GLU A 292 20.19 -9.62 -11.39
C GLU A 292 19.85 -11.04 -10.91
N LYS A 293 20.83 -11.84 -10.55
CA LYS A 293 20.63 -13.22 -10.11
C LYS A 293 21.36 -13.47 -8.81
N VAL A 294 20.61 -13.94 -7.83
CA VAL A 294 21.13 -14.41 -6.55
C VAL A 294 21.03 -15.93 -6.47
N ASP A 295 21.80 -16.54 -5.61
CA ASP A 295 21.66 -17.95 -5.26
C ASP A 295 20.45 -18.13 -4.31
N THR A 296 19.25 -18.11 -4.89
CA THR A 296 17.98 -18.21 -4.13
C THR A 296 17.93 -19.47 -3.27
N ALA A 297 18.51 -20.58 -3.74
CA ALA A 297 18.54 -21.84 -2.99
C ALA A 297 19.33 -21.69 -1.68
N ARG A 298 20.48 -21.00 -1.71
CA ARG A 298 21.25 -20.73 -0.48
C ARG A 298 20.50 -19.81 0.48
N PHE A 299 19.76 -18.81 -0.02
CA PHE A 299 18.92 -17.96 0.83
C PHE A 299 17.84 -18.82 1.54
N GLN A 300 17.14 -19.68 0.77
CA GLN A 300 16.11 -20.55 1.32
C GLN A 300 16.70 -21.59 2.30
N ASP A 301 17.86 -22.14 2.01
CA ASP A 301 18.53 -23.10 2.89
C ASP A 301 18.91 -22.46 4.23
N GLN A 302 19.45 -21.26 4.22
CA GLN A 302 19.79 -20.54 5.45
C GLN A 302 18.55 -20.16 6.27
N LEU A 303 17.39 -20.00 5.61
CA LEU A 303 16.11 -19.69 6.24
C LEU A 303 15.35 -20.92 6.78
N LYS A 304 15.86 -22.15 6.61
CA LYS A 304 15.18 -23.36 7.13
C LYS A 304 14.75 -23.26 8.60
N PRO A 305 15.59 -22.77 9.55
CA PRO A 305 15.16 -22.59 10.94
C PRO A 305 13.98 -21.61 11.07
N THR A 306 14.01 -20.51 10.31
CA THR A 306 12.93 -19.52 10.28
C THR A 306 11.63 -20.11 9.74
N TYR A 307 11.69 -20.95 8.70
CA TYR A 307 10.50 -21.63 8.17
C TYR A 307 9.86 -22.56 9.20
N VAL A 308 10.67 -23.25 10.02
CA VAL A 308 10.14 -24.09 11.11
C VAL A 308 9.36 -23.25 12.13
N GLU A 309 9.88 -22.08 12.50
CA GLU A 309 9.18 -21.19 13.43
C GLU A 309 7.89 -20.62 12.81
N LEU A 310 7.95 -20.21 11.55
CA LEU A 310 6.78 -19.70 10.83
C LEU A 310 5.71 -20.77 10.60
N SER A 311 6.11 -22.03 10.34
CA SER A 311 5.18 -23.16 10.25
C SER A 311 4.48 -23.44 11.59
N LYS A 312 5.19 -23.33 12.71
CA LYS A 312 4.57 -23.43 14.04
C LYS A 312 3.58 -22.30 14.30
N LYS A 313 3.91 -21.09 13.86
CA LYS A 313 3.07 -19.90 14.07
C LYS A 313 1.78 -19.91 13.24
N PHE A 314 1.88 -20.25 11.95
CA PHE A 314 0.77 -20.11 11.00
C PHE A 314 0.09 -21.44 10.66
N GLY A 315 0.74 -22.56 10.92
CA GLY A 315 0.31 -23.89 10.50
C GLY A 315 0.73 -24.23 9.06
N GLU A 316 1.25 -25.46 8.89
CA GLU A 316 1.71 -25.93 7.56
C GLU A 316 0.58 -25.94 6.52
N ALA A 317 -0.64 -26.32 6.91
CA ALA A 317 -1.79 -26.35 6.02
C ALA A 317 -2.14 -24.97 5.46
N ALA A 318 -2.05 -23.90 6.27
CA ALA A 318 -2.32 -22.55 5.81
C ALA A 318 -1.25 -22.06 4.82
N ILE A 319 0.02 -22.35 5.10
CA ILE A 319 1.13 -22.03 4.21
C ILE A 319 1.02 -22.79 2.89
N ALA A 320 0.74 -24.11 2.95
CA ALA A 320 0.53 -24.95 1.77
C ALA A 320 -0.62 -24.42 0.90
N ARG A 321 -1.77 -24.08 1.52
CA ARG A 321 -2.92 -23.51 0.82
C ARG A 321 -2.55 -22.26 0.00
N ILE A 322 -1.71 -21.38 0.55
CA ILE A 322 -1.23 -20.21 -0.19
C ILE A 322 -0.34 -20.66 -1.35
N ARG A 323 0.64 -21.52 -1.10
CA ARG A 323 1.59 -22.00 -2.13
C ARG A 323 0.90 -22.73 -3.29
N GLU A 324 -0.18 -23.44 -3.02
CA GLU A 324 -0.92 -24.25 -3.99
C GLU A 324 -2.01 -23.46 -4.75
N THR A 325 -2.24 -22.19 -4.41
CA THR A 325 -3.17 -21.31 -5.14
C THR A 325 -2.78 -21.24 -6.62
N LYS A 326 -3.74 -21.65 -7.51
CA LYS A 326 -3.54 -21.76 -8.97
C LYS A 326 -3.96 -20.47 -9.68
#